data_45467865e2b414054839f014b2d7e8ba
#
_entry.id   45467865e2b414054839f014b2d7e8ba
#
_cell.length_a   1.000
_cell.length_b   1.000
_cell.length_c   1.000
_cell.angle_alpha   90.00
_cell.angle_beta   90.00
_cell.angle_gamma   90.00
#
_symmetry.space_group_name_H-M   'P 1'
#
loop_
_entity.id
_entity.type
_entity.pdbx_description
1 polymer ?
#
loop_
_entity_poly.entity_id
_entity_poly.type
_entity_poly.pdbx_seq_one_letter_code
_entity_poly.pdbx_strand_id
1 'polypeptide(L)'
;MTRAMYMSKLYAPTLKEDPADAELASHRLLLRAGMIRKEAAGLYSYLPLAWRSIRKIENIVRDEMDAAGAQELMMPIMVDAELWRESGRIDAYGKELVRFDDRHGREFVLGPTHEETVTALVRNELRSYKQLPVNLYHIQDKFRDEFRPRFGLMRGREFIMKDAYSFSATQESLQEEYDKMKQAYANICERCYIKALPVVADSGEIGGDTSVEYMALADAGEASLVYCDDCGFAADDEAASTKVVVTEGPGDGTLTKVETPGMGTIEAVAKFFGFPENGTRKSLALIDAEGKPVVAIVPGDHELNDCKAEHVFGKGYRMMTDEELQTYGLHKGFIGPVNLPEGIRLVCDENLRESKQWACGANEVDYHFTGACPERDFTVDEWADLVTVVAGDPCPHCGKPLSAARGIEVSQVFQLGTKYSEAMGATFMDEDGKEKPLIMGCYGVGVSRSLAAVVEQHNDEHGIVWPVSVAPYEVAVIPLDPKKEECANVCDQIVEGLCAEGIEVVVDDRDERPGFKFADNDLMGFPYQVVLGKRGLKNGTVELKDRATGEREDLAIDEVVAKVAELVKAARR
;
A
#
# COMPACT_ATOMS: atom_id res chain seq x y z
N MET A 1 1.35 37.48 -2.49
CA MET A 1 0.17 37.57 -3.34
C MET A 1 0.20 36.41 -4.32
N THR A 2 -0.82 35.58 -4.31
CA THR A 2 -1.02 34.49 -5.27
C THR A 2 -1.23 35.12 -6.65
N ARG A 3 -0.55 34.61 -7.68
CA ARG A 3 -0.75 35.08 -9.06
C ARG A 3 -1.55 34.03 -9.82
N ALA A 4 -2.56 34.47 -10.58
CA ALA A 4 -3.27 33.58 -11.47
C ALA A 4 -2.37 33.03 -12.59
N MET A 5 -2.66 31.80 -13.02
CA MET A 5 -2.08 31.19 -14.20
C MET A 5 -3.08 31.24 -15.36
N TYR A 6 -2.61 31.51 -16.56
CA TYR A 6 -3.41 31.53 -17.77
C TYR A 6 -3.17 30.25 -18.59
N MET A 7 -4.24 29.56 -19.00
CA MET A 7 -4.12 28.31 -19.75
C MET A 7 -3.39 28.46 -21.09
N SER A 8 -3.47 29.62 -21.73
CA SER A 8 -2.69 29.89 -22.94
C SER A 8 -1.17 29.82 -22.74
N LYS A 9 -0.70 29.90 -21.47
CA LYS A 9 0.71 29.84 -21.09
C LYS A 9 1.06 28.60 -20.25
N LEU A 10 0.07 27.84 -19.82
CA LEU A 10 0.23 26.65 -19.02
C LEU A 10 0.58 25.45 -19.91
N TYR A 11 1.67 24.75 -19.59
CA TYR A 11 2.00 23.50 -20.26
C TYR A 11 1.19 22.36 -19.65
N ALA A 12 -0.01 22.16 -20.16
CA ALA A 12 -0.94 21.09 -19.78
C ALA A 12 -1.54 20.46 -21.05
N PRO A 13 -0.77 19.64 -21.80
CA PRO A 13 -1.20 19.05 -23.05
C PRO A 13 -2.18 17.90 -22.79
N THR A 14 -3.48 18.18 -22.85
CA THR A 14 -4.54 17.19 -22.69
C THR A 14 -4.62 16.24 -23.89
N LEU A 15 -5.06 15.01 -23.65
CA LEU A 15 -5.29 13.99 -24.67
C LEU A 15 -6.78 13.69 -24.78
N LYS A 16 -7.26 13.57 -26.02
CA LYS A 16 -8.65 13.24 -26.30
C LYS A 16 -8.93 11.76 -26.09
N GLU A 17 -8.03 10.91 -26.55
CA GLU A 17 -8.17 9.45 -26.51
C GLU A 17 -7.46 8.87 -25.29
N ASP A 18 -7.95 7.74 -24.81
CA ASP A 18 -7.31 6.98 -23.74
C ASP A 18 -6.02 6.33 -24.25
N PRO A 19 -4.89 6.45 -23.51
CA PRO A 19 -3.67 5.72 -23.85
C PRO A 19 -3.88 4.21 -23.77
N ALA A 20 -3.41 3.48 -24.79
CA ALA A 20 -3.66 2.05 -24.93
C ALA A 20 -3.05 1.18 -23.79
N ASP A 21 -2.04 1.68 -23.10
CA ASP A 21 -1.34 1.00 -22.00
C ASP A 21 -1.80 1.45 -20.60
N ALA A 22 -2.85 2.28 -20.53
CA ALA A 22 -3.38 2.79 -19.26
C ALA A 22 -4.67 2.05 -18.87
N GLU A 23 -4.54 1.06 -17.99
CA GLU A 23 -5.66 0.23 -17.54
C GLU A 23 -6.48 0.91 -16.43
N LEU A 24 -5.81 1.48 -15.41
CA LEU A 24 -6.47 2.10 -14.26
C LEU A 24 -6.98 3.51 -14.56
N ALA A 25 -8.05 3.91 -13.87
CA ALA A 25 -8.64 5.24 -13.99
C ALA A 25 -7.63 6.35 -13.68
N SER A 26 -6.88 6.23 -12.60
CA SER A 26 -5.83 7.19 -12.23
C SER A 26 -4.75 7.32 -13.29
N HIS A 27 -4.23 6.20 -13.82
CA HIS A 27 -3.19 6.23 -14.85
C HIS A 27 -3.70 6.90 -16.13
N ARG A 28 -4.89 6.50 -16.58
CA ARG A 28 -5.55 7.05 -17.77
C ARG A 28 -5.80 8.56 -17.64
N LEU A 29 -6.40 8.98 -16.53
CA LEU A 29 -6.76 10.37 -16.31
C LEU A 29 -5.55 11.28 -16.11
N LEU A 30 -4.52 10.83 -15.37
CA LEU A 30 -3.28 11.61 -15.21
C LEU A 30 -2.58 11.85 -16.55
N LEU A 31 -2.57 10.86 -17.46
CA LEU A 31 -2.05 11.04 -18.82
C LEU A 31 -2.93 11.97 -19.65
N ARG A 32 -4.26 11.77 -19.63
CA ARG A 32 -5.21 12.56 -20.44
C ARG A 32 -5.28 14.02 -19.98
N ALA A 33 -5.31 14.28 -18.68
CA ALA A 33 -5.35 15.62 -18.12
C ALA A 33 -4.03 16.41 -18.27
N GLY A 34 -3.02 15.84 -18.94
CA GLY A 34 -1.73 16.49 -19.11
C GLY A 34 -0.97 16.68 -17.80
N MET A 35 -1.07 15.71 -16.90
CA MET A 35 -0.40 15.75 -15.60
C MET A 35 0.93 15.00 -15.60
N ILE A 36 1.00 13.87 -16.30
CA ILE A 36 2.23 13.07 -16.42
C ILE A 36 2.51 12.70 -17.88
N ARG A 37 3.78 12.34 -18.15
CA ARG A 37 4.19 11.71 -19.41
C ARG A 37 5.15 10.58 -19.12
N LYS A 38 4.95 9.47 -19.83
CA LYS A 38 5.78 8.27 -19.74
C LYS A 38 7.08 8.50 -20.52
N GLU A 39 8.21 8.36 -19.86
CA GLU A 39 9.55 8.40 -20.47
C GLU A 39 10.03 6.98 -20.82
N ALA A 40 9.82 6.05 -19.89
CA ALA A 40 10.08 4.63 -20.07
C ALA A 40 9.13 3.81 -19.17
N ALA A 41 9.24 2.49 -19.20
CA ALA A 41 8.46 1.65 -18.30
C ALA A 41 8.77 2.00 -16.83
N GLY A 42 7.74 2.44 -16.09
CA GLY A 42 7.85 2.86 -14.67
C GLY A 42 8.57 4.19 -14.42
N LEU A 43 8.90 4.96 -15.47
CA LEU A 43 9.52 6.28 -15.37
C LEU A 43 8.61 7.34 -15.98
N TYR A 44 8.27 8.38 -15.22
CA TYR A 44 7.33 9.42 -15.61
C TYR A 44 7.87 10.82 -15.33
N SER A 45 7.68 11.72 -16.29
CA SER A 45 7.82 13.17 -16.06
C SER A 45 6.53 13.71 -15.45
N TYR A 46 6.65 14.45 -14.35
CA TYR A 46 5.54 15.17 -13.72
C TYR A 46 5.41 16.55 -14.36
N LEU A 47 4.29 16.80 -15.05
CA LEU A 47 4.02 18.07 -15.69
C LEU A 47 3.50 19.12 -14.68
N PRO A 48 3.41 20.40 -15.04
CA PRO A 48 3.14 21.48 -14.09
C PRO A 48 1.92 21.27 -13.18
N LEU A 49 0.83 20.68 -13.68
CA LEU A 49 -0.36 20.42 -12.86
C LEU A 49 -0.08 19.32 -11.82
N ALA A 50 0.49 18.18 -12.21
CA ALA A 50 0.85 17.12 -11.28
C ALA A 50 1.84 17.61 -10.22
N TRP A 51 2.86 18.37 -10.67
CA TRP A 51 3.88 18.87 -9.75
C TRP A 51 3.32 19.81 -8.69
N ARG A 52 2.30 20.61 -9.03
CA ARG A 52 1.59 21.44 -8.03
C ARG A 52 0.84 20.59 -7.01
N SER A 53 0.13 19.56 -7.44
CA SER A 53 -0.57 18.63 -6.54
C SER A 53 0.41 17.86 -5.65
N ILE A 54 1.51 17.34 -6.20
CA ILE A 54 2.58 16.68 -5.43
C ILE A 54 3.10 17.61 -4.33
N ARG A 55 3.43 18.86 -4.66
CA ARG A 55 3.91 19.82 -3.65
C ARG A 55 2.88 20.13 -2.56
N LYS A 56 1.60 20.10 -2.86
CA LYS A 56 0.54 20.22 -1.84
C LYS A 56 0.51 19.00 -0.92
N ILE A 57 0.61 17.79 -1.48
CA ILE A 57 0.72 16.55 -0.69
C ILE A 57 1.99 16.60 0.17
N GLU A 58 3.14 16.97 -0.39
CA GLU A 58 4.37 17.14 0.37
C GLU A 58 4.22 18.13 1.53
N ASN A 59 3.53 19.25 1.32
CA ASN A 59 3.32 20.24 2.39
C ASN A 59 2.41 19.70 3.49
N ILE A 60 1.34 18.96 3.15
CA ILE A 60 0.50 18.25 4.14
C ILE A 60 1.35 17.26 4.94
N VAL A 61 2.22 16.52 4.27
CA VAL A 61 3.14 15.57 4.91
C VAL A 61 4.10 16.31 5.86
N ARG A 62 4.70 17.43 5.44
CA ARG A 62 5.57 18.25 6.31
C ARG A 62 4.86 18.76 7.55
N ASP A 63 3.66 19.32 7.37
CA ASP A 63 2.87 19.84 8.49
C ASP A 63 2.62 18.76 9.55
N GLU A 64 2.24 17.55 9.14
CA GLU A 64 1.96 16.46 10.06
C GLU A 64 3.24 15.87 10.70
N MET A 65 4.33 15.80 9.94
CA MET A 65 5.63 15.36 10.46
C MET A 65 6.20 16.35 11.48
N ASP A 66 6.14 17.64 11.18
CA ASP A 66 6.59 18.71 12.08
C ASP A 66 5.72 18.76 13.36
N ALA A 67 4.39 18.59 13.22
CA ALA A 67 3.47 18.51 14.35
C ALA A 67 3.75 17.28 15.25
N ALA A 68 4.22 16.18 14.66
CA ALA A 68 4.64 14.98 15.40
C ALA A 68 6.04 15.12 16.04
N GLY A 69 6.76 16.24 15.78
CA GLY A 69 8.09 16.51 16.32
C GLY A 69 9.25 15.93 15.52
N ALA A 70 9.00 15.42 14.31
CA ALA A 70 10.06 14.97 13.42
C ALA A 70 10.77 16.16 12.75
N GLN A 71 12.00 15.96 12.28
CA GLN A 71 12.85 17.01 11.73
C GLN A 71 13.24 16.70 10.29
N GLU A 72 12.97 17.63 9.37
CA GLU A 72 13.32 17.47 7.95
C GLU A 72 14.83 17.63 7.72
N LEU A 73 15.40 16.71 6.95
CA LEU A 73 16.77 16.78 6.43
C LEU A 73 16.76 16.35 4.94
N MET A 74 17.92 16.36 4.28
CA MET A 74 18.06 15.86 2.92
C MET A 74 19.28 14.95 2.83
N MET A 75 19.06 13.69 2.50
CA MET A 75 20.10 12.69 2.26
C MET A 75 20.30 12.49 0.75
N PRO A 76 21.51 12.11 0.29
CA PRO A 76 21.75 11.85 -1.13
C PRO A 76 21.03 10.59 -1.60
N ILE A 77 20.55 10.58 -2.85
CA ILE A 77 19.98 9.39 -3.50
C ILE A 77 21.06 8.37 -3.88
N MET A 78 22.26 8.84 -4.18
CA MET A 78 23.42 7.99 -4.48
C MET A 78 24.11 7.62 -3.18
N VAL A 79 24.04 6.36 -2.80
CA VAL A 79 24.49 5.83 -1.51
C VAL A 79 25.70 4.91 -1.72
N ASP A 80 26.70 5.00 -0.85
CA ASP A 80 27.86 4.11 -0.86
C ASP A 80 27.41 2.66 -0.61
N ALA A 81 27.76 1.75 -1.51
CA ALA A 81 27.40 0.32 -1.42
C ALA A 81 27.97 -0.35 -0.15
N GLU A 82 29.03 0.22 0.46
CA GLU A 82 29.59 -0.32 1.70
C GLU A 82 28.62 -0.27 2.87
N LEU A 83 27.78 0.78 2.96
CA LEU A 83 26.73 0.86 3.99
C LEU A 83 25.73 -0.29 3.88
N TRP A 84 25.41 -0.69 2.65
CA TRP A 84 24.51 -1.82 2.35
C TRP A 84 25.17 -3.18 2.66
N ARG A 85 26.51 -3.26 2.58
CA ARG A 85 27.28 -4.43 3.05
C ARG A 85 27.32 -4.51 4.56
N GLU A 86 27.52 -3.36 5.24
CA GLU A 86 27.47 -3.29 6.70
C GLU A 86 26.15 -3.80 7.26
N SER A 87 25.02 -3.41 6.66
CA SER A 87 23.69 -3.88 7.08
C SER A 87 23.38 -5.33 6.69
N GLY A 88 24.16 -5.92 5.79
CA GLY A 88 23.94 -7.25 5.22
C GLY A 88 22.85 -7.31 4.15
N ARG A 89 22.26 -6.16 3.75
CA ARG A 89 21.13 -6.13 2.79
C ARG A 89 21.53 -6.08 1.32
N ILE A 90 22.82 -5.89 1.02
CA ILE A 90 23.25 -5.72 -0.37
C ILE A 90 22.85 -6.89 -1.28
N ASP A 91 22.90 -8.10 -0.78
CA ASP A 91 22.51 -9.31 -1.53
C ASP A 91 21.05 -9.72 -1.26
N ALA A 92 20.55 -9.50 -0.04
CA ALA A 92 19.19 -9.83 0.34
C ALA A 92 18.15 -9.01 -0.45
N TYR A 93 18.42 -7.73 -0.72
CA TYR A 93 17.52 -6.87 -1.51
C TYR A 93 17.42 -7.30 -2.99
N GLY A 94 18.35 -8.08 -3.46
CA GLY A 94 18.29 -8.72 -4.77
C GLY A 94 18.47 -7.76 -5.95
N LYS A 95 17.77 -8.06 -7.07
CA LYS A 95 17.94 -7.37 -8.36
C LYS A 95 17.24 -6.01 -8.43
N GLU A 96 16.34 -5.72 -7.52
CA GLU A 96 15.67 -4.42 -7.46
C GLU A 96 16.59 -3.30 -6.97
N LEU A 97 17.71 -3.64 -6.33
CA LEU A 97 18.74 -2.69 -5.94
C LEU A 97 19.63 -2.35 -7.14
N VAL A 98 19.49 -1.13 -7.66
CA VAL A 98 20.34 -0.64 -8.76
C VAL A 98 21.74 -0.35 -8.23
N ARG A 99 22.74 -1.05 -8.78
CA ARG A 99 24.17 -0.90 -8.45
C ARG A 99 24.92 -0.37 -9.65
N PHE A 100 25.90 0.48 -9.42
CA PHE A 100 26.76 1.03 -10.45
C PHE A 100 28.10 1.51 -9.89
N ASP A 101 29.11 1.54 -10.74
CA ASP A 101 30.42 2.06 -10.38
C ASP A 101 30.57 3.54 -10.78
N ASP A 102 31.21 4.34 -9.90
CA ASP A 102 31.64 5.66 -10.28
C ASP A 102 32.89 5.58 -11.22
N ARG A 103 33.31 6.72 -11.75
CA ARG A 103 34.50 6.78 -12.63
C ARG A 103 35.82 6.34 -11.96
N HIS A 104 35.83 6.15 -10.66
CA HIS A 104 36.98 5.69 -9.88
C HIS A 104 36.87 4.22 -9.48
N GLY A 105 35.82 3.52 -9.93
CA GLY A 105 35.57 2.10 -9.63
C GLY A 105 35.04 1.86 -8.20
N ARG A 106 34.42 2.87 -7.58
CA ARG A 106 33.71 2.70 -6.31
C ARG A 106 32.26 2.36 -6.58
N GLU A 107 31.76 1.33 -5.95
CA GLU A 107 30.38 0.87 -6.11
C GLU A 107 29.42 1.73 -5.30
N PHE A 108 28.33 2.15 -5.92
CA PHE A 108 27.21 2.87 -5.34
C PHE A 108 25.90 2.17 -5.66
N VAL A 109 24.87 2.53 -4.89
CA VAL A 109 23.49 2.16 -5.16
C VAL A 109 22.64 3.41 -5.34
N LEU A 110 21.57 3.32 -6.14
CA LEU A 110 20.48 4.30 -6.07
C LEU A 110 19.57 3.89 -4.91
N GLY A 111 19.39 4.77 -3.92
CA GLY A 111 18.67 4.48 -2.68
C GLY A 111 17.21 4.11 -2.92
N PRO A 112 16.80 2.84 -2.71
CA PRO A 112 15.39 2.46 -2.70
C PRO A 112 14.70 2.83 -1.39
N THR A 113 15.49 3.03 -0.35
CA THR A 113 15.19 3.44 1.02
C THR A 113 16.49 3.90 1.70
N HIS A 114 16.47 4.47 2.91
CA HIS A 114 17.65 5.13 3.50
C HIS A 114 17.96 4.71 4.95
N GLU A 115 17.56 3.51 5.40
CA GLU A 115 17.90 2.98 6.73
C GLU A 115 19.40 3.01 6.98
N GLU A 116 20.20 2.54 6.03
CA GLU A 116 21.66 2.50 6.11
C GLU A 116 22.25 3.91 6.20
N THR A 117 21.76 4.81 5.35
CA THR A 117 22.29 6.18 5.26
C THR A 117 22.02 6.96 6.53
N VAL A 118 20.79 6.89 7.06
CA VAL A 118 20.44 7.61 8.29
C VAL A 118 21.13 7.02 9.51
N THR A 119 21.29 5.68 9.56
CA THR A 119 22.02 5.00 10.65
C THR A 119 23.49 5.41 10.65
N ALA A 120 24.12 5.47 9.46
CA ALA A 120 25.49 5.96 9.32
C ALA A 120 25.64 7.43 9.73
N LEU A 121 24.64 8.26 9.44
CA LEU A 121 24.61 9.67 9.84
C LEU A 121 24.59 9.81 11.36
N VAL A 122 23.73 9.09 12.07
CA VAL A 122 23.49 9.28 13.51
C VAL A 122 24.44 8.49 14.41
N ARG A 123 25.06 7.38 13.92
CA ARG A 123 25.88 6.48 14.74
C ARG A 123 27.04 7.13 15.48
N ASN A 124 27.52 8.28 15.03
CA ASN A 124 28.59 9.03 15.68
C ASN A 124 28.11 10.31 16.37
N GLU A 125 26.84 10.68 16.22
CA GLU A 125 26.25 11.92 16.70
C GLU A 125 25.34 11.68 17.93
N LEU A 126 24.54 10.61 17.91
CA LEU A 126 23.68 10.23 19.03
C LEU A 126 24.42 9.30 19.99
N ARG A 127 25.06 9.88 21.02
CA ARG A 127 25.96 9.15 21.93
C ARG A 127 25.40 8.98 23.34
N SER A 128 24.26 9.58 23.65
CA SER A 128 23.70 9.61 25.00
C SER A 128 22.19 9.47 24.96
N TYR A 129 21.62 8.72 25.91
CA TYR A 129 20.19 8.62 26.11
C TYR A 129 19.47 9.98 26.24
N LYS A 130 20.20 11.04 26.69
CA LYS A 130 19.66 12.41 26.82
C LYS A 130 19.35 13.07 25.48
N GLN A 131 19.86 12.54 24.37
CA GLN A 131 19.61 13.02 23.02
C GLN A 131 18.42 12.32 22.37
N LEU A 132 17.85 11.29 23.00
CA LEU A 132 16.80 10.43 22.49
C LEU A 132 15.44 10.74 23.15
N PRO A 133 14.31 10.54 22.48
CA PRO A 133 14.21 10.08 21.10
C PRO A 133 14.52 11.18 20.08
N VAL A 134 14.90 10.77 18.86
CA VAL A 134 15.07 11.64 17.68
C VAL A 134 14.31 11.01 16.52
N ASN A 135 13.59 11.83 15.77
CA ASN A 135 12.91 11.41 14.55
C ASN A 135 13.34 12.34 13.40
N LEU A 136 13.92 11.75 12.34
CA LEU A 136 14.46 12.45 11.17
C LEU A 136 13.74 11.99 9.91
N TYR A 137 13.35 12.91 9.04
CA TYR A 137 12.70 12.54 7.79
C TYR A 137 13.21 13.34 6.60
N HIS A 138 13.02 12.81 5.39
CA HIS A 138 13.18 13.55 4.16
C HIS A 138 12.09 13.20 3.15
N ILE A 139 11.94 14.07 2.14
CA ILE A 139 11.13 13.81 0.95
C ILE A 139 12.10 13.79 -0.22
N GLN A 140 12.26 12.62 -0.84
CA GLN A 140 13.28 12.37 -1.83
C GLN A 140 12.82 11.34 -2.86
N ASP A 141 13.37 11.43 -4.09
CA ASP A 141 13.23 10.38 -5.08
C ASP A 141 13.82 9.07 -4.57
N LYS A 142 13.16 7.98 -4.90
CA LYS A 142 13.61 6.61 -4.66
C LYS A 142 13.65 5.87 -5.99
N PHE A 143 14.55 4.90 -6.07
CA PHE A 143 14.68 4.09 -7.26
C PHE A 143 14.66 2.60 -6.89
N ARG A 144 13.71 1.84 -7.45
CA ARG A 144 13.59 0.39 -7.35
C ARG A 144 13.50 -0.18 -8.76
N ASP A 145 14.40 -1.09 -9.13
CA ASP A 145 14.38 -1.71 -10.47
C ASP A 145 13.30 -2.78 -10.57
N GLU A 146 12.06 -2.32 -10.42
CA GLU A 146 10.86 -3.14 -10.49
C GLU A 146 10.86 -4.00 -11.75
N PHE A 147 10.67 -5.31 -11.59
CA PHE A 147 10.64 -6.24 -12.71
C PHE A 147 9.44 -6.01 -13.64
N ARG A 148 8.28 -5.64 -13.07
CA ARG A 148 7.03 -5.38 -13.80
C ARG A 148 6.39 -4.08 -13.34
N PRO A 149 6.97 -2.92 -13.70
CA PRO A 149 6.33 -1.64 -13.39
C PRO A 149 4.99 -1.55 -14.15
N ARG A 150 3.93 -1.14 -13.45
CA ARG A 150 2.57 -1.11 -13.99
C ARG A 150 1.71 -0.04 -13.29
N PHE A 151 0.56 0.25 -13.90
CA PHE A 151 -0.43 1.14 -13.31
C PHE A 151 0.04 2.58 -13.04
N GLY A 152 0.91 3.12 -13.91
CA GLY A 152 1.36 4.51 -13.83
C GLY A 152 2.18 4.79 -12.57
N LEU A 153 1.71 5.72 -11.74
CA LEU A 153 2.40 6.12 -10.51
C LEU A 153 2.17 5.16 -9.32
N MET A 154 1.34 4.13 -9.47
CA MET A 154 1.09 3.16 -8.41
C MET A 154 2.33 2.27 -8.14
N ARG A 155 2.96 1.78 -9.21
CA ARG A 155 4.15 0.93 -9.16
C ARG A 155 5.16 1.33 -10.24
N GLY A 156 5.85 2.44 -9.97
CA GLY A 156 6.93 2.95 -10.81
C GLY A 156 8.30 2.48 -10.34
N ARG A 157 9.32 2.68 -11.19
CA ARG A 157 10.74 2.43 -10.85
C ARG A 157 11.37 3.62 -10.14
N GLU A 158 10.97 4.82 -10.50
CA GLU A 158 11.35 6.07 -9.84
C GLU A 158 10.10 6.74 -9.29
N PHE A 159 10.13 7.15 -8.02
CA PHE A 159 8.97 7.71 -7.32
C PHE A 159 9.41 8.59 -6.13
N ILE A 160 8.54 9.51 -5.74
CA ILE A 160 8.78 10.39 -4.61
C ILE A 160 8.20 9.74 -3.34
N MET A 161 9.05 9.61 -2.33
CA MET A 161 8.69 9.08 -1.02
C MET A 161 9.12 10.03 0.09
N LYS A 162 8.28 10.19 1.12
CA LYS A 162 8.72 10.65 2.42
C LYS A 162 9.08 9.41 3.24
N ASP A 163 10.29 9.34 3.71
CA ASP A 163 10.73 8.32 4.66
C ASP A 163 11.29 9.00 5.92
N ALA A 164 10.83 8.51 7.07
CA ALA A 164 11.24 8.97 8.38
C ALA A 164 11.83 7.81 9.19
N TYR A 165 12.71 8.16 10.11
CA TYR A 165 13.44 7.20 10.94
C TYR A 165 13.52 7.72 12.36
N SER A 166 12.99 6.94 13.31
CA SER A 166 13.12 7.26 14.73
C SER A 166 14.23 6.44 15.38
N PHE A 167 14.85 7.05 16.38
CA PHE A 167 15.89 6.47 17.20
C PHE A 167 15.51 6.65 18.66
N SER A 168 15.38 5.53 19.38
CA SER A 168 14.89 5.48 20.75
C SER A 168 15.87 4.73 21.67
N ALA A 169 15.81 5.02 22.98
CA ALA A 169 16.60 4.33 23.98
C ALA A 169 15.94 3.06 24.51
N THR A 170 14.61 2.98 24.46
CA THR A 170 13.82 1.86 25.00
C THR A 170 12.71 1.48 24.03
N GLN A 171 12.16 0.28 24.20
CA GLN A 171 11.04 -0.21 23.41
C GLN A 171 9.76 0.62 23.63
N GLU A 172 9.56 1.10 24.86
CA GLU A 172 8.43 1.97 25.20
C GLU A 172 8.53 3.30 24.45
N SER A 173 9.73 3.89 24.37
CA SER A 173 9.97 5.12 23.60
C SER A 173 9.78 4.90 22.10
N LEU A 174 10.19 3.75 21.55
CA LEU A 174 9.88 3.38 20.17
C LEU A 174 8.36 3.29 19.94
N GLN A 175 7.62 2.66 20.87
CA GLN A 175 6.17 2.53 20.77
C GLN A 175 5.47 3.90 20.77
N GLU A 176 5.92 4.85 21.59
CA GLU A 176 5.40 6.22 21.60
C GLU A 176 5.63 6.93 20.26
N GLU A 177 6.83 6.82 19.68
CA GLU A 177 7.15 7.39 18.35
C GLU A 177 6.33 6.71 17.25
N TYR A 178 6.17 5.39 17.30
CA TYR A 178 5.36 4.62 16.38
C TYR A 178 3.88 5.07 16.40
N ASP A 179 3.30 5.26 17.58
CA ASP A 179 1.91 5.69 17.72
C ASP A 179 1.70 7.13 17.24
N LYS A 180 2.68 8.04 17.47
CA LYS A 180 2.68 9.39 16.88
C LYS A 180 2.67 9.33 15.34
N MET A 181 3.51 8.47 14.74
CA MET A 181 3.58 8.32 13.29
C MET A 181 2.30 7.73 12.71
N LYS A 182 1.69 6.75 13.38
CA LYS A 182 0.37 6.23 12.98
C LYS A 182 -0.68 7.34 12.95
N GLN A 183 -0.73 8.19 13.98
CA GLN A 183 -1.67 9.30 14.00
C GLN A 183 -1.39 10.31 12.89
N ALA A 184 -0.12 10.69 12.67
CA ALA A 184 0.29 11.59 11.60
C ALA A 184 -0.14 11.05 10.22
N TYR A 185 0.00 9.75 10.00
CA TYR A 185 -0.39 9.12 8.74
C TYR A 185 -1.89 9.07 8.53
N ALA A 186 -2.66 8.82 9.59
CA ALA A 186 -4.12 8.94 9.53
C ALA A 186 -4.53 10.36 9.13
N ASN A 187 -3.91 11.39 9.73
CA ASN A 187 -4.15 12.80 9.42
C ASN A 187 -3.75 13.14 7.96
N ILE A 188 -2.60 12.63 7.48
CA ILE A 188 -2.18 12.82 6.08
C ILE A 188 -3.23 12.26 5.12
N CYS A 189 -3.70 11.04 5.36
CA CYS A 189 -4.76 10.43 4.55
C CYS A 189 -6.04 11.27 4.58
N GLU A 190 -6.48 11.72 5.75
CA GLU A 190 -7.67 12.56 5.90
C GLU A 190 -7.54 13.89 5.17
N ARG A 191 -6.41 14.61 5.35
CA ARG A 191 -6.15 15.91 4.72
C ARG A 191 -5.98 15.81 3.21
N CYS A 192 -5.47 14.68 2.70
CA CYS A 192 -5.41 14.38 1.28
C CYS A 192 -6.72 13.81 0.72
N TYR A 193 -7.76 13.63 1.55
CA TYR A 193 -9.03 12.99 1.17
C TYR A 193 -8.87 11.54 0.67
N ILE A 194 -7.85 10.84 1.15
CA ILE A 194 -7.66 9.41 0.87
C ILE A 194 -8.42 8.60 1.92
N LYS A 195 -9.43 7.86 1.48
CA LYS A 195 -10.12 6.90 2.34
C LYS A 195 -9.24 5.65 2.47
N ALA A 196 -8.47 5.59 3.56
CA ALA A 196 -7.56 4.49 3.83
C ALA A 196 -7.91 3.77 5.14
N LEU A 197 -7.64 2.46 5.19
CA LEU A 197 -7.71 1.63 6.39
C LEU A 197 -6.27 1.36 6.89
N PRO A 198 -6.01 1.46 8.20
CA PRO A 198 -4.79 0.90 8.78
C PRO A 198 -4.91 -0.62 8.81
N VAL A 199 -3.98 -1.31 8.18
CA VAL A 199 -3.98 -2.75 7.92
C VAL A 199 -2.72 -3.35 8.52
N VAL A 200 -2.85 -4.41 9.34
CA VAL A 200 -1.69 -5.18 9.79
C VAL A 200 -1.06 -5.87 8.59
N ALA A 201 0.25 -5.74 8.46
CA ALA A 201 1.01 -6.21 7.30
C ALA A 201 2.30 -6.93 7.71
N ASP A 202 2.83 -7.75 6.81
CA ASP A 202 4.17 -8.32 6.96
C ASP A 202 5.25 -7.24 6.82
N SER A 203 6.38 -7.42 7.49
CA SER A 203 7.49 -6.45 7.48
C SER A 203 8.42 -6.60 6.27
N GLY A 204 8.34 -7.68 5.52
CA GLY A 204 9.11 -7.97 4.30
C GLY A 204 10.63 -7.82 4.47
N GLU A 205 11.29 -7.36 3.42
CA GLU A 205 12.77 -7.16 3.36
C GLU A 205 13.27 -6.03 4.27
N ILE A 206 12.41 -5.11 4.69
CA ILE A 206 12.75 -4.06 5.66
C ILE A 206 12.97 -4.70 7.03
N GLY A 207 12.11 -5.66 7.39
CA GLY A 207 12.19 -6.42 8.64
C GLY A 207 11.62 -5.64 9.83
N GLY A 208 11.65 -6.27 11.00
CA GLY A 208 11.03 -5.79 12.23
C GLY A 208 9.85 -6.67 12.62
N ASP A 209 9.33 -6.45 13.84
CA ASP A 209 8.33 -7.35 14.43
C ASP A 209 6.89 -6.87 14.22
N THR A 210 6.69 -5.63 13.81
CA THR A 210 5.35 -5.03 13.68
C THR A 210 5.33 -4.04 12.52
N SER A 211 4.34 -4.21 11.63
CA SER A 211 4.09 -3.30 10.52
C SER A 211 2.60 -3.01 10.37
N VAL A 212 2.27 -1.77 10.04
CA VAL A 212 0.92 -1.33 9.67
C VAL A 212 0.99 -0.51 8.40
N GLU A 213 0.19 -0.90 7.42
CA GLU A 213 0.00 -0.20 6.17
C GLU A 213 -1.28 0.62 6.16
N TYR A 214 -1.26 1.77 5.50
CA TYR A 214 -2.47 2.53 5.20
C TYR A 214 -2.89 2.22 3.77
N MET A 215 -3.94 1.40 3.65
CA MET A 215 -4.49 0.91 2.37
C MET A 215 -5.64 1.79 1.91
N ALA A 216 -5.43 2.56 0.86
CA ALA A 216 -6.50 3.26 0.17
C ALA A 216 -7.40 2.25 -0.54
N LEU A 217 -8.68 2.17 -0.14
CA LEU A 217 -9.62 1.23 -0.73
C LEU A 217 -9.90 1.59 -2.19
N ALA A 218 -9.66 0.65 -3.09
CA ALA A 218 -9.92 0.78 -4.52
C ALA A 218 -10.04 -0.60 -5.17
N ASP A 219 -11.04 -0.81 -6.02
CA ASP A 219 -11.24 -2.08 -6.73
C ASP A 219 -10.03 -2.45 -7.60
N ALA A 220 -9.31 -1.43 -8.06
CA ALA A 220 -8.09 -1.53 -8.84
C ALA A 220 -6.81 -1.70 -8.00
N GLY A 221 -6.92 -1.81 -6.67
CA GLY A 221 -5.78 -2.01 -5.78
C GLY A 221 -5.02 -3.31 -6.08
N GLU A 222 -3.70 -3.30 -5.85
CA GLU A 222 -2.87 -4.50 -6.05
C GLU A 222 -2.91 -5.45 -4.85
N ALA A 223 -2.98 -4.90 -3.63
CA ALA A 223 -3.02 -5.69 -2.41
C ALA A 223 -4.42 -6.20 -2.11
N SER A 224 -4.51 -7.46 -1.69
CA SER A 224 -5.72 -8.04 -1.12
C SER A 224 -5.71 -7.82 0.38
N LEU A 225 -6.87 -7.51 0.95
CA LEU A 225 -6.99 -7.33 2.39
C LEU A 225 -8.32 -7.89 2.89
N VAL A 226 -8.32 -8.30 4.14
CA VAL A 226 -9.53 -8.66 4.88
C VAL A 226 -9.76 -7.68 6.02
N TYR A 227 -11.02 -7.38 6.31
CA TYR A 227 -11.36 -6.44 7.37
C TYR A 227 -12.70 -6.80 8.03
N CYS A 228 -12.88 -6.35 9.26
CA CYS A 228 -14.08 -6.56 10.04
C CYS A 228 -14.84 -5.27 10.20
N ASP A 229 -16.07 -5.21 9.68
CA ASP A 229 -16.95 -4.04 9.79
C ASP A 229 -17.38 -3.76 11.24
N ASP A 230 -17.36 -4.77 12.12
CA ASP A 230 -17.84 -4.66 13.50
C ASP A 230 -16.78 -4.12 14.48
N CYS A 231 -15.52 -4.53 14.37
CA CYS A 231 -14.47 -4.17 15.36
C CYS A 231 -13.30 -3.38 14.78
N GLY A 232 -13.29 -3.14 13.44
CA GLY A 232 -12.23 -2.38 12.79
C GLY A 232 -10.91 -3.14 12.59
N PHE A 233 -10.87 -4.45 12.85
CA PHE A 233 -9.70 -5.27 12.48
C PHE A 233 -9.51 -5.24 10.97
N ALA A 234 -8.28 -5.06 10.51
CA ALA A 234 -7.90 -5.22 9.10
C ALA A 234 -6.48 -5.76 9.00
N ALA A 235 -6.26 -6.64 8.03
CA ALA A 235 -4.95 -7.22 7.72
C ALA A 235 -4.85 -7.47 6.21
N ASP A 236 -3.61 -7.40 5.66
CA ASP A 236 -3.35 -7.88 4.31
C ASP A 236 -3.43 -9.40 4.26
N ASP A 237 -3.42 -9.97 3.07
CA ASP A 237 -3.50 -11.43 2.87
C ASP A 237 -2.23 -12.17 3.35
N GLU A 238 -1.11 -11.45 3.53
CA GLU A 238 0.16 -12.02 4.00
C GLU A 238 0.18 -12.20 5.52
N ALA A 239 -0.33 -11.21 6.27
CA ALA A 239 -0.33 -11.19 7.74
C ALA A 239 -1.68 -11.56 8.38
N ALA A 240 -2.76 -11.66 7.59
CA ALA A 240 -4.09 -11.94 8.12
C ALA A 240 -4.15 -13.28 8.87
N SER A 241 -4.73 -13.27 10.08
CA SER A 241 -5.03 -14.47 10.85
C SER A 241 -6.53 -14.65 11.05
N THR A 242 -6.95 -15.88 11.30
CA THR A 242 -8.35 -16.22 11.54
C THR A 242 -8.46 -17.42 12.49
N LYS A 243 -9.62 -17.58 13.10
CA LYS A 243 -9.99 -18.79 13.83
C LYS A 243 -11.00 -19.60 13.00
N VAL A 244 -10.49 -20.30 11.99
CA VAL A 244 -11.33 -21.10 11.10
C VAL A 244 -12.19 -22.09 11.89
N VAL A 245 -13.48 -22.16 11.58
CA VAL A 245 -14.37 -23.17 12.14
C VAL A 245 -14.12 -24.47 11.41
N VAL A 246 -13.39 -25.37 12.05
CA VAL A 246 -13.09 -26.71 11.51
C VAL A 246 -14.22 -27.68 11.87
N THR A 247 -14.78 -28.33 10.86
CA THR A 247 -15.74 -29.41 11.08
C THR A 247 -14.99 -30.72 11.35
N GLU A 248 -15.48 -31.51 12.32
CA GLU A 248 -14.95 -32.85 12.55
C GLU A 248 -15.24 -33.73 11.34
N GLY A 249 -14.28 -34.57 10.97
CA GLY A 249 -14.40 -35.48 9.85
C GLY A 249 -15.44 -36.58 10.11
N PRO A 250 -15.80 -37.36 9.09
CA PRO A 250 -16.77 -38.44 9.22
C PRO A 250 -16.23 -39.62 10.06
N GLY A 251 -17.15 -40.37 10.69
CA GLY A 251 -16.82 -41.56 11.46
C GLY A 251 -17.25 -41.47 12.93
N ASP A 252 -16.92 -42.48 13.71
CA ASP A 252 -17.23 -42.61 15.13
C ASP A 252 -16.00 -42.32 16.07
N GLY A 253 -14.95 -41.73 15.49
CA GLY A 253 -13.69 -41.52 16.20
C GLY A 253 -12.73 -42.71 16.15
N THR A 254 -13.10 -43.81 15.49
CA THR A 254 -12.20 -44.94 15.27
C THR A 254 -11.43 -44.72 13.96
N LEU A 255 -10.11 -44.92 14.01
CA LEU A 255 -9.27 -44.85 12.79
C LEU A 255 -9.72 -45.95 11.81
N THR A 256 -10.27 -45.54 10.68
CA THR A 256 -10.80 -46.47 9.67
C THR A 256 -10.21 -46.14 8.29
N LYS A 257 -9.56 -47.12 7.66
CA LYS A 257 -9.11 -47.00 6.27
C LYS A 257 -10.24 -47.32 5.32
N VAL A 258 -10.54 -46.41 4.40
CA VAL A 258 -11.67 -46.51 3.46
C VAL A 258 -11.14 -46.43 2.04
N GLU A 259 -11.65 -47.34 1.18
CA GLU A 259 -11.35 -47.31 -0.26
C GLU A 259 -12.11 -46.17 -0.93
N THR A 260 -11.38 -45.29 -1.63
CA THR A 260 -11.88 -44.06 -2.27
C THR A 260 -11.34 -43.92 -3.70
N PRO A 261 -11.76 -44.78 -4.62
CA PRO A 261 -11.17 -44.90 -5.95
C PRO A 261 -11.34 -43.63 -6.76
N GLY A 262 -10.23 -43.03 -7.22
CA GLY A 262 -10.20 -41.78 -8.00
C GLY A 262 -10.54 -40.51 -7.22
N MET A 263 -10.65 -40.55 -5.89
CA MET A 263 -11.00 -39.38 -5.06
C MET A 263 -9.74 -38.66 -4.59
N GLY A 264 -8.99 -38.07 -5.54
CA GLY A 264 -7.72 -37.36 -5.26
C GLY A 264 -7.87 -35.86 -4.98
N THR A 265 -9.08 -35.32 -4.86
CA THR A 265 -9.34 -33.90 -4.57
C THR A 265 -10.20 -33.73 -3.34
N ILE A 266 -10.05 -32.59 -2.64
CA ILE A 266 -10.84 -32.28 -1.44
C ILE A 266 -12.34 -32.35 -1.71
N GLU A 267 -12.81 -31.72 -2.79
CA GLU A 267 -14.22 -31.75 -3.21
C GLU A 267 -14.74 -33.18 -3.41
N ALA A 268 -13.97 -34.02 -4.10
CA ALA A 268 -14.36 -35.41 -4.35
C ALA A 268 -14.46 -36.22 -3.05
N VAL A 269 -13.50 -36.06 -2.14
CA VAL A 269 -13.48 -36.72 -0.82
C VAL A 269 -14.65 -36.25 0.04
N ALA A 270 -14.87 -34.94 0.13
CA ALA A 270 -15.97 -34.36 0.89
C ALA A 270 -17.33 -34.88 0.38
N LYS A 271 -17.53 -34.89 -0.94
CA LYS A 271 -18.72 -35.40 -1.57
C LYS A 271 -18.91 -36.92 -1.35
N PHE A 272 -17.84 -37.70 -1.45
CA PHE A 272 -17.87 -39.14 -1.24
C PHE A 272 -18.34 -39.50 0.18
N PHE A 273 -17.82 -38.82 1.19
CA PHE A 273 -18.19 -39.04 2.59
C PHE A 273 -19.44 -38.27 3.03
N GLY A 274 -19.96 -37.33 2.22
CA GLY A 274 -21.19 -36.58 2.50
C GLY A 274 -21.05 -35.54 3.60
N PHE A 275 -19.91 -34.86 3.67
CA PHE A 275 -19.65 -33.78 4.65
C PHE A 275 -18.94 -32.56 4.00
N PRO A 276 -18.87 -31.40 4.67
CA PRO A 276 -18.31 -30.20 4.08
C PRO A 276 -16.79 -30.31 3.91
N GLU A 277 -16.24 -29.52 2.97
CA GLU A 277 -14.80 -29.51 2.65
C GLU A 277 -13.92 -29.17 3.86
N ASN A 278 -14.35 -28.28 4.75
CA ASN A 278 -13.63 -27.93 5.98
C ASN A 278 -13.53 -29.08 7.00
N GLY A 279 -14.23 -30.21 6.77
CA GLY A 279 -14.08 -31.47 7.50
C GLY A 279 -12.98 -32.37 6.94
N THR A 280 -12.43 -32.08 5.73
CA THR A 280 -11.25 -32.76 5.19
C THR A 280 -9.96 -32.06 5.62
N ARG A 281 -8.83 -32.71 5.37
CA ARG A 281 -7.49 -32.15 5.60
C ARG A 281 -6.71 -32.16 4.29
N LYS A 282 -6.28 -30.97 3.86
CA LYS A 282 -5.47 -30.79 2.65
C LYS A 282 -4.02 -30.97 3.01
N SER A 283 -3.37 -31.98 2.45
CA SER A 283 -1.95 -32.27 2.67
C SER A 283 -1.12 -31.81 1.47
N LEU A 284 -0.07 -31.04 1.74
CA LEU A 284 0.86 -30.49 0.78
C LEU A 284 2.27 -31.03 1.06
N ALA A 285 2.91 -31.67 0.07
CA ALA A 285 4.27 -32.16 0.21
C ALA A 285 5.26 -31.11 -0.30
N LEU A 286 6.19 -30.68 0.54
CA LEU A 286 7.10 -29.58 0.35
C LEU A 286 8.55 -30.01 0.56
N ILE A 287 9.49 -29.25 -0.03
CA ILE A 287 10.90 -29.23 0.34
C ILE A 287 11.18 -27.86 0.97
N ASP A 288 11.67 -27.85 2.21
CA ASP A 288 12.05 -26.60 2.88
C ASP A 288 13.32 -25.95 2.31
N ALA A 289 13.66 -24.77 2.80
CA ALA A 289 14.85 -24.04 2.33
C ALA A 289 16.18 -24.77 2.61
N GLU A 290 16.19 -25.72 3.54
CA GLU A 290 17.36 -26.57 3.84
C GLU A 290 17.40 -27.86 2.98
N GLY A 291 16.41 -28.05 2.11
CA GLY A 291 16.30 -29.24 1.25
C GLY A 291 15.68 -30.46 1.95
N LYS A 292 15.01 -30.28 3.09
CA LYS A 292 14.39 -31.38 3.84
C LYS A 292 12.92 -31.56 3.46
N PRO A 293 12.39 -32.81 3.48
CA PRO A 293 11.02 -33.10 3.16
C PRO A 293 10.06 -32.67 4.30
N VAL A 294 8.97 -32.01 3.95
CA VAL A 294 7.92 -31.57 4.85
C VAL A 294 6.55 -31.94 4.28
N VAL A 295 5.62 -32.34 5.13
CA VAL A 295 4.18 -32.38 4.81
C VAL A 295 3.50 -31.31 5.64
N ALA A 296 2.92 -30.32 4.96
CA ALA A 296 2.07 -29.30 5.56
C ALA A 296 0.59 -29.71 5.45
N ILE A 297 -0.19 -29.55 6.52
CA ILE A 297 -1.63 -29.86 6.53
C ILE A 297 -2.43 -28.63 6.95
N VAL A 298 -3.40 -28.26 6.10
CA VAL A 298 -4.33 -27.16 6.33
C VAL A 298 -5.79 -27.65 6.26
N PRO A 299 -6.80 -26.89 6.77
CA PRO A 299 -8.22 -27.19 6.54
C PRO A 299 -8.52 -27.34 5.04
N GLY A 300 -9.42 -28.29 4.69
CA GLY A 300 -9.64 -28.65 3.30
C GLY A 300 -10.17 -27.55 2.41
N ASP A 301 -10.91 -26.60 2.97
CA ASP A 301 -11.50 -25.45 2.27
C ASP A 301 -10.55 -24.22 2.20
N HIS A 302 -9.34 -24.33 2.74
CA HIS A 302 -8.34 -23.25 2.74
C HIS A 302 -7.12 -23.62 1.90
N GLU A 303 -6.40 -22.57 1.47
CA GLU A 303 -5.11 -22.68 0.78
C GLU A 303 -3.95 -22.33 1.72
N LEU A 304 -2.78 -22.90 1.42
CA LEU A 304 -1.53 -22.53 2.07
C LEU A 304 -1.21 -21.07 1.71
N ASN A 305 -0.85 -20.26 2.70
CA ASN A 305 -0.37 -18.91 2.49
C ASN A 305 1.14 -18.93 2.26
N ASP A 306 1.60 -18.43 1.13
CA ASP A 306 3.02 -18.51 0.73
C ASP A 306 3.93 -17.71 1.68
N CYS A 307 3.51 -16.53 2.14
CA CYS A 307 4.29 -15.70 3.04
C CYS A 307 4.48 -16.36 4.42
N LYS A 308 3.38 -16.87 5.01
CA LYS A 308 3.42 -17.63 6.27
C LYS A 308 4.24 -18.91 6.13
N ALA A 309 4.12 -19.58 4.99
CA ALA A 309 4.90 -20.78 4.69
C ALA A 309 6.40 -20.47 4.56
N GLU A 310 6.79 -19.33 3.99
CA GLU A 310 8.20 -18.89 3.99
C GLU A 310 8.76 -18.66 5.40
N HIS A 311 7.96 -18.14 6.31
CA HIS A 311 8.38 -17.97 7.71
C HIS A 311 8.63 -19.32 8.42
N VAL A 312 7.86 -20.35 8.10
CA VAL A 312 7.94 -21.68 8.74
C VAL A 312 8.94 -22.62 8.06
N PHE A 313 8.99 -22.57 6.72
CA PHE A 313 9.80 -23.50 5.91
C PHE A 313 11.07 -22.87 5.35
N GLY A 314 11.23 -21.55 5.52
CA GLY A 314 12.36 -20.77 5.00
C GLY A 314 12.15 -20.30 3.55
N LYS A 315 12.77 -19.17 3.21
CA LYS A 315 12.70 -18.55 1.88
C LYS A 315 13.26 -19.49 0.82
N GLY A 316 12.44 -19.77 -0.20
CA GLY A 316 12.80 -20.70 -1.27
C GLY A 316 12.32 -22.12 -1.07
N TYR A 317 11.47 -22.39 -0.06
CA TYR A 317 10.70 -23.63 -0.01
C TYR A 317 9.92 -23.84 -1.32
N ARG A 318 9.57 -25.06 -1.61
CA ARG A 318 8.83 -25.39 -2.84
C ARG A 318 8.01 -26.67 -2.70
N MET A 319 7.04 -26.82 -3.57
CA MET A 319 6.34 -28.12 -3.71
C MET A 319 7.31 -29.21 -4.17
N MET A 320 7.12 -30.44 -3.69
CA MET A 320 7.84 -31.61 -4.20
C MET A 320 7.50 -31.88 -5.66
N THR A 321 8.49 -32.30 -6.43
CA THR A 321 8.29 -32.83 -7.77
C THR A 321 7.70 -34.25 -7.72
N ASP A 322 7.15 -34.76 -8.83
CA ASP A 322 6.62 -36.12 -8.91
C ASP A 322 7.68 -37.19 -8.62
N GLU A 323 8.95 -36.93 -8.98
CA GLU A 323 10.09 -37.80 -8.70
C GLU A 323 10.42 -37.84 -7.20
N GLU A 324 10.36 -36.70 -6.54
CA GLU A 324 10.57 -36.60 -5.08
C GLU A 324 9.41 -37.27 -4.32
N LEU A 325 8.15 -37.06 -4.74
CA LEU A 325 7.01 -37.78 -4.17
C LEU A 325 7.20 -39.30 -4.23
N GLN A 326 7.62 -39.83 -5.39
CA GLN A 326 7.92 -41.26 -5.54
C GLN A 326 9.07 -41.71 -4.62
N THR A 327 10.12 -40.90 -4.51
CA THR A 327 11.29 -41.20 -3.67
C THR A 327 10.92 -41.31 -2.20
N TYR A 328 10.02 -40.43 -1.73
CA TYR A 328 9.52 -40.43 -0.35
C TYR A 328 8.31 -41.36 -0.14
N GLY A 329 7.82 -42.02 -1.18
CA GLY A 329 6.65 -42.94 -1.09
C GLY A 329 5.33 -42.21 -0.85
N LEU A 330 5.23 -40.96 -1.30
CA LEU A 330 4.01 -40.16 -1.19
C LEU A 330 3.20 -40.21 -2.49
N HIS A 331 1.88 -40.20 -2.38
CA HIS A 331 0.97 -40.29 -3.53
C HIS A 331 0.08 -39.04 -3.60
N LYS A 332 0.28 -38.21 -4.62
CA LYS A 332 -0.51 -36.99 -4.84
C LYS A 332 -2.01 -37.27 -4.79
N GLY A 333 -2.73 -36.50 -4.00
CA GLY A 333 -4.17 -36.66 -3.74
C GLY A 333 -4.49 -37.63 -2.59
N PHE A 334 -3.52 -38.39 -2.05
CA PHE A 334 -3.73 -39.40 -1.00
C PHE A 334 -2.72 -39.26 0.16
N ILE A 335 -2.03 -38.13 0.27
CA ILE A 335 -1.07 -37.85 1.34
C ILE A 335 -1.81 -37.57 2.65
N GLY A 336 -1.33 -38.12 3.75
CA GLY A 336 -1.88 -37.89 5.08
C GLY A 336 -0.88 -38.11 6.21
N PRO A 337 -1.22 -37.72 7.45
CA PRO A 337 -0.31 -37.77 8.59
C PRO A 337 -0.10 -39.16 9.16
N VAL A 338 -1.08 -40.05 9.00
CA VAL A 338 -1.03 -41.40 9.56
C VAL A 338 -0.09 -42.29 8.74
N ASN A 339 0.87 -42.93 9.40
CA ASN A 339 1.92 -43.73 8.76
C ASN A 339 2.76 -42.90 7.75
N LEU A 340 3.01 -41.63 8.05
CA LEU A 340 3.91 -40.80 7.24
C LEU A 340 5.32 -41.43 7.22
N PRO A 341 5.99 -41.52 6.06
CA PRO A 341 7.32 -42.10 5.97
C PRO A 341 8.33 -41.40 6.90
N GLU A 342 9.26 -42.17 7.47
CA GLU A 342 10.27 -41.67 8.40
C GLU A 342 11.16 -40.59 7.75
N GLY A 343 11.46 -39.53 8.51
CA GLY A 343 12.29 -38.41 8.07
C GLY A 343 11.52 -37.27 7.40
N ILE A 344 10.21 -37.36 7.27
CA ILE A 344 9.35 -36.28 6.80
C ILE A 344 8.81 -35.53 8.01
N ARG A 345 9.09 -34.21 8.10
CA ARG A 345 8.53 -33.33 9.13
C ARG A 345 7.05 -33.06 8.87
N LEU A 346 6.21 -33.20 9.88
CA LEU A 346 4.77 -32.92 9.81
C LEU A 346 4.45 -31.57 10.47
N VAL A 347 3.98 -30.60 9.69
CA VAL A 347 3.56 -29.28 10.17
C VAL A 347 2.06 -29.13 9.89
N CYS A 348 1.29 -28.75 10.89
CA CYS A 348 -0.15 -28.60 10.77
C CYS A 348 -0.59 -27.19 11.11
N ASP A 349 -1.63 -26.72 10.41
CA ASP A 349 -2.24 -25.43 10.71
C ASP A 349 -2.82 -25.39 12.14
N GLU A 350 -2.61 -24.29 12.84
CA GLU A 350 -3.02 -24.07 14.22
C GLU A 350 -4.54 -24.26 14.42
N ASN A 351 -5.35 -23.92 13.42
CA ASN A 351 -6.80 -24.11 13.46
C ASN A 351 -7.22 -25.59 13.58
N LEU A 352 -6.34 -26.52 13.22
CA LEU A 352 -6.60 -27.96 13.29
C LEU A 352 -6.31 -28.57 14.67
N ARG A 353 -5.64 -27.84 15.58
CA ARG A 353 -5.12 -28.34 16.87
C ARG A 353 -6.21 -28.96 17.76
N GLU A 354 -7.38 -28.33 17.80
CA GLU A 354 -8.48 -28.76 18.64
C GLU A 354 -9.36 -29.87 18.01
N SER A 355 -9.20 -30.15 16.70
CA SER A 355 -9.98 -31.17 16.00
C SER A 355 -9.47 -32.56 16.32
N LYS A 356 -10.39 -33.45 16.67
CA LYS A 356 -10.10 -34.81 17.15
C LYS A 356 -10.47 -35.93 16.16
N GLN A 357 -11.06 -35.56 15.00
CA GLN A 357 -11.54 -36.52 14.04
C GLN A 357 -11.32 -36.03 12.62
N TRP A 358 -10.27 -36.53 11.98
CA TRP A 358 -9.83 -36.09 10.67
C TRP A 358 -10.24 -37.07 9.56
N ALA A 359 -10.59 -36.53 8.39
CA ALA A 359 -10.55 -37.25 7.13
C ALA A 359 -9.31 -36.80 6.35
N CYS A 360 -8.40 -37.71 6.04
CA CYS A 360 -7.11 -37.42 5.43
C CYS A 360 -6.64 -38.56 4.53
N GLY A 361 -5.68 -38.33 3.65
CA GLY A 361 -5.07 -39.37 2.82
C GLY A 361 -4.46 -40.49 3.66
N ALA A 362 -4.39 -41.69 3.09
CA ALA A 362 -3.84 -42.87 3.76
C ALA A 362 -2.41 -43.24 3.28
N ASN A 363 -1.73 -42.34 2.56
CA ASN A 363 -0.42 -42.56 1.89
C ASN A 363 -0.43 -43.77 0.93
N GLU A 364 -1.61 -44.13 0.43
CA GLU A 364 -1.83 -45.19 -0.53
C GLU A 364 -2.87 -44.75 -1.57
N VAL A 365 -2.60 -44.99 -2.84
CA VAL A 365 -3.50 -44.60 -3.93
C VAL A 365 -4.89 -45.20 -3.72
N ASP A 366 -5.93 -44.39 -3.89
CA ASP A 366 -7.32 -44.73 -3.74
C ASP A 366 -7.77 -45.09 -2.31
N TYR A 367 -7.02 -44.62 -1.28
CA TYR A 367 -7.39 -44.80 0.13
C TYR A 367 -7.30 -43.51 0.95
N HIS A 368 -8.29 -43.34 1.83
CA HIS A 368 -8.30 -42.30 2.87
C HIS A 368 -8.56 -42.93 4.25
N PHE A 369 -8.10 -42.21 5.29
CA PHE A 369 -8.50 -42.48 6.67
C PHE A 369 -9.66 -41.59 7.08
N THR A 370 -10.59 -42.13 7.86
CA THR A 370 -11.56 -41.37 8.66
C THR A 370 -11.33 -41.65 10.14
N GLY A 371 -11.72 -40.71 11.00
CA GLY A 371 -11.54 -40.80 12.45
C GLY A 371 -10.09 -40.71 12.91
N ALA A 372 -9.15 -40.25 12.07
CA ALA A 372 -7.76 -40.02 12.47
C ALA A 372 -7.68 -38.90 13.49
N CYS A 373 -6.86 -39.08 14.54
CA CYS A 373 -6.73 -38.14 15.67
C CYS A 373 -5.28 -37.85 15.96
N PRO A 374 -4.88 -36.54 16.03
CA PRO A 374 -3.58 -36.18 16.54
C PRO A 374 -3.27 -36.79 17.91
N GLU A 375 -2.01 -37.04 18.22
CA GLU A 375 -1.48 -37.63 19.46
C GLU A 375 -1.89 -39.10 19.71
N ARG A 376 -2.96 -39.60 19.05
CA ARG A 376 -3.36 -41.02 19.13
C ARG A 376 -2.80 -41.82 17.94
N ASP A 377 -2.93 -41.30 16.71
CA ASP A 377 -2.65 -42.04 15.48
C ASP A 377 -1.39 -41.51 14.77
N PHE A 378 -1.01 -40.30 15.05
CA PHE A 378 0.18 -39.64 14.53
C PHE A 378 0.60 -38.49 15.44
N THR A 379 1.87 -38.05 15.36
CA THR A 379 2.42 -36.92 16.10
C THR A 379 2.67 -35.76 15.15
N VAL A 380 2.28 -34.55 15.55
CA VAL A 380 2.57 -33.32 14.81
C VAL A 380 3.85 -32.71 15.34
N ASP A 381 4.84 -32.48 14.47
CA ASP A 381 6.13 -31.91 14.86
C ASP A 381 6.00 -30.43 15.22
N GLU A 382 5.14 -29.68 14.49
CA GLU A 382 4.91 -28.25 14.70
C GLU A 382 3.50 -27.84 14.31
N TRP A 383 2.94 -26.93 15.09
CA TRP A 383 1.69 -26.22 14.80
C TRP A 383 2.02 -24.77 14.42
N ALA A 384 1.53 -24.29 13.29
CA ALA A 384 1.79 -22.95 12.77
C ALA A 384 0.55 -22.35 12.10
N ASP A 385 0.47 -21.03 12.03
CA ASP A 385 -0.53 -20.34 11.20
C ASP A 385 -0.08 -20.44 9.73
N LEU A 386 -0.84 -21.16 8.91
CA LEU A 386 -0.47 -21.49 7.54
C LEU A 386 -1.53 -21.09 6.50
N VAL A 387 -2.75 -20.76 6.93
CA VAL A 387 -3.87 -20.58 6.00
C VAL A 387 -3.92 -19.17 5.41
N THR A 388 -4.34 -19.09 4.14
CA THR A 388 -4.80 -17.85 3.52
C THR A 388 -6.20 -17.54 4.02
N VAL A 389 -6.37 -16.36 4.63
CA VAL A 389 -7.65 -15.87 5.16
C VAL A 389 -8.50 -15.32 4.02
N VAL A 390 -9.79 -15.64 4.02
CA VAL A 390 -10.73 -15.23 2.98
C VAL A 390 -11.97 -14.53 3.55
N ALA A 391 -12.73 -13.87 2.68
CA ALA A 391 -14.02 -13.30 3.07
C ALA A 391 -14.96 -14.38 3.63
N GLY A 392 -15.62 -14.07 4.74
CA GLY A 392 -16.50 -15.01 5.46
C GLY A 392 -15.83 -15.73 6.63
N ASP A 393 -14.50 -15.77 6.68
CA ASP A 393 -13.78 -16.32 7.83
C ASP A 393 -14.05 -15.52 9.10
N PRO A 394 -14.01 -16.16 10.27
CA PRO A 394 -14.20 -15.46 11.54
C PRO A 394 -13.10 -14.48 11.84
N CYS A 395 -13.45 -13.26 12.19
CA CYS A 395 -12.51 -12.26 12.68
C CYS A 395 -11.77 -12.78 13.94
N PRO A 396 -10.42 -12.68 14.00
CA PRO A 396 -9.65 -13.19 15.13
C PRO A 396 -9.97 -12.45 16.44
N HIS A 397 -10.48 -11.20 16.36
CA HIS A 397 -10.80 -10.38 17.51
C HIS A 397 -12.21 -10.57 18.05
N CYS A 398 -13.23 -10.54 17.17
CA CYS A 398 -14.65 -10.55 17.61
C CYS A 398 -15.45 -11.75 17.09
N GLY A 399 -14.89 -12.59 16.22
CA GLY A 399 -15.54 -13.78 15.67
C GLY A 399 -16.61 -13.50 14.59
N LYS A 400 -16.82 -12.25 14.20
CA LYS A 400 -17.73 -11.89 13.11
C LYS A 400 -17.11 -12.19 11.75
N PRO A 401 -17.92 -12.43 10.70
CA PRO A 401 -17.38 -12.68 9.37
C PRO A 401 -16.52 -11.50 8.88
N LEU A 402 -15.38 -11.82 8.28
CA LEU A 402 -14.52 -10.86 7.60
C LEU A 402 -15.08 -10.51 6.22
N SER A 403 -14.93 -9.25 5.83
CA SER A 403 -15.09 -8.77 4.46
C SER A 403 -13.73 -8.74 3.76
N ALA A 404 -13.73 -8.83 2.43
CA ALA A 404 -12.51 -8.66 1.62
C ALA A 404 -12.60 -7.43 0.75
N ALA A 405 -11.48 -6.78 0.52
CA ALA A 405 -11.33 -5.65 -0.40
C ALA A 405 -9.98 -5.70 -1.09
N ARG A 406 -9.80 -4.81 -2.07
CA ARG A 406 -8.50 -4.50 -2.64
C ARG A 406 -8.07 -3.09 -2.22
N GLY A 407 -6.77 -2.90 -2.07
CA GLY A 407 -6.21 -1.65 -1.61
C GLY A 407 -4.93 -1.24 -2.35
N ILE A 408 -4.65 0.05 -2.26
CA ILE A 408 -3.42 0.68 -2.71
C ILE A 408 -2.67 1.08 -1.44
N GLU A 409 -1.52 0.49 -1.17
CA GLU A 409 -0.64 0.88 -0.07
C GLU A 409 -0.12 2.30 -0.31
N VAL A 410 -0.59 3.28 0.46
CA VAL A 410 -0.15 4.68 0.34
C VAL A 410 0.96 5.01 1.33
N SER A 411 1.01 4.32 2.47
CA SER A 411 2.03 4.53 3.50
C SER A 411 2.16 3.31 4.41
N GLN A 412 3.32 3.17 5.06
CA GLN A 412 3.62 2.06 5.96
C GLN A 412 4.48 2.52 7.13
N VAL A 413 4.26 1.94 8.30
CA VAL A 413 5.00 2.20 9.55
C VAL A 413 5.57 0.89 10.09
N PHE A 414 6.86 0.91 10.51
CA PHE A 414 7.59 -0.27 10.97
C PHE A 414 8.24 -0.03 12.33
N GLN A 415 8.28 -1.06 13.16
CA GLN A 415 9.20 -1.16 14.29
C GLN A 415 10.38 -2.04 13.89
N LEU A 416 11.54 -1.44 13.61
CA LEU A 416 12.74 -2.14 13.13
C LEU A 416 13.56 -2.80 14.24
N GLY A 417 13.33 -2.39 15.50
CA GLY A 417 14.17 -2.85 16.62
C GLY A 417 15.62 -2.41 16.49
N THR A 418 16.55 -3.33 16.69
CA THR A 418 18.00 -3.09 16.66
C THR A 418 18.70 -3.61 15.40
N LYS A 419 17.95 -4.13 14.41
CA LYS A 419 18.48 -4.78 13.21
C LYS A 419 19.61 -3.99 12.54
N TYR A 420 19.39 -2.71 12.27
CA TYR A 420 20.37 -1.86 11.58
C TYR A 420 21.41 -1.30 12.54
N SER A 421 21.00 -0.87 13.72
CA SER A 421 21.90 -0.28 14.70
C SER A 421 22.96 -1.27 15.22
N GLU A 422 22.60 -2.53 15.43
CA GLU A 422 23.55 -3.59 15.78
C GLU A 422 24.51 -3.89 14.65
N ALA A 423 23.98 -4.12 13.43
CA ALA A 423 24.80 -4.44 12.25
C ALA A 423 25.82 -3.34 11.92
N MET A 424 25.43 -2.06 12.09
CA MET A 424 26.23 -0.89 11.72
C MET A 424 26.93 -0.22 12.91
N GLY A 425 26.85 -0.78 14.13
CA GLY A 425 27.50 -0.28 15.33
C GLY A 425 26.97 1.10 15.78
N ALA A 426 25.67 1.37 15.59
CA ALA A 426 25.04 2.61 16.03
C ALA A 426 24.54 2.49 17.47
N THR A 427 25.38 2.92 18.43
CA THR A 427 25.18 2.75 19.87
C THR A 427 25.14 4.08 20.60
N PHE A 428 24.56 4.09 21.80
CA PHE A 428 24.53 5.22 22.72
C PHE A 428 24.86 4.77 24.14
N MET A 429 25.29 5.71 24.99
CA MET A 429 25.50 5.49 26.41
C MET A 429 24.18 5.67 27.17
N ASP A 430 23.69 4.61 27.78
CA ASP A 430 22.47 4.63 28.57
C ASP A 430 22.67 5.23 29.97
N GLU A 431 21.60 5.39 30.73
CA GLU A 431 21.57 5.94 32.09
C GLU A 431 22.47 5.17 33.09
N ASP A 432 22.53 3.86 32.90
CA ASP A 432 23.34 2.95 33.73
C ASP A 432 24.84 2.93 33.34
N GLY A 433 25.24 3.78 32.37
CA GLY A 433 26.62 3.88 31.88
C GLY A 433 27.05 2.73 30.97
N LYS A 434 26.11 1.97 30.44
CA LYS A 434 26.35 0.91 29.45
C LYS A 434 26.08 1.39 28.01
N GLU A 435 26.87 0.87 27.13
CA GLU A 435 26.65 1.05 25.71
C GLU A 435 25.54 0.12 25.21
N LYS A 436 24.54 0.66 24.53
CA LYS A 436 23.39 -0.07 23.98
C LYS A 436 23.15 0.33 22.53
N PRO A 437 22.61 -0.57 21.68
CA PRO A 437 22.21 -0.20 20.32
C PRO A 437 20.98 0.71 20.35
N LEU A 438 20.89 1.62 19.37
CA LEU A 438 19.71 2.46 19.15
C LEU A 438 18.54 1.58 18.70
N ILE A 439 17.35 1.82 19.24
CA ILE A 439 16.12 1.12 18.83
C ILE A 439 15.42 1.98 17.77
N MET A 440 15.17 1.40 16.59
CA MET A 440 14.78 2.14 15.39
C MET A 440 13.34 1.85 14.96
N GLY A 441 12.68 2.87 14.44
CA GLY A 441 11.47 2.77 13.64
C GLY A 441 11.68 3.38 12.25
N CYS A 442 10.90 2.92 11.27
CA CYS A 442 10.90 3.43 9.89
C CYS A 442 9.46 3.70 9.44
N TYR A 443 9.25 4.81 8.74
CA TYR A 443 7.91 5.31 8.42
C TYR A 443 7.89 5.92 7.03
N GLY A 444 7.25 5.24 6.05
CA GLY A 444 7.21 5.64 4.64
C GLY A 444 5.85 6.15 4.18
N VAL A 445 5.84 7.21 3.38
CA VAL A 445 4.67 7.70 2.62
C VAL A 445 5.05 7.83 1.15
N GLY A 446 4.37 7.09 0.28
CA GLY A 446 4.52 7.21 -1.17
C GLY A 446 3.80 8.46 -1.68
N VAL A 447 4.51 9.60 -1.79
CA VAL A 447 3.91 10.89 -2.19
C VAL A 447 3.32 10.82 -3.60
N SER A 448 4.06 10.30 -4.57
CA SER A 448 3.58 10.13 -5.94
C SER A 448 2.47 9.07 -6.04
N ARG A 449 2.52 8.00 -5.22
CA ARG A 449 1.46 7.01 -5.13
C ARG A 449 0.20 7.59 -4.48
N SER A 450 0.33 8.48 -3.48
CA SER A 450 -0.79 9.21 -2.87
C SER A 450 -1.53 10.07 -3.91
N LEU A 451 -0.80 10.75 -4.81
CA LEU A 451 -1.41 11.48 -5.92
C LEU A 451 -2.28 10.55 -6.80
N ALA A 452 -1.77 9.36 -7.14
CA ALA A 452 -2.51 8.39 -7.93
C ALA A 452 -3.71 7.84 -7.15
N ALA A 453 -3.58 7.57 -5.86
CA ALA A 453 -4.67 7.09 -4.99
C ALA A 453 -5.81 8.12 -4.88
N VAL A 454 -5.47 9.42 -4.73
CA VAL A 454 -6.48 10.49 -4.78
C VAL A 454 -7.25 10.45 -6.08
N VAL A 455 -6.57 10.39 -7.24
CA VAL A 455 -7.25 10.35 -8.54
C VAL A 455 -8.05 9.07 -8.72
N GLU A 456 -7.58 7.93 -8.21
CA GLU A 456 -8.31 6.65 -8.28
C GLU A 456 -9.61 6.67 -7.47
N GLN A 457 -9.63 7.34 -6.32
CA GLN A 457 -10.83 7.47 -5.49
C GLN A 457 -11.74 8.65 -5.87
N HIS A 458 -11.19 9.66 -6.59
CA HIS A 458 -11.88 10.91 -6.91
C HIS A 458 -11.87 11.17 -8.42
N ASN A 459 -12.74 10.46 -9.14
CA ASN A 459 -12.94 10.62 -10.57
C ASN A 459 -14.37 10.28 -10.98
N ASP A 460 -14.75 10.70 -12.17
CA ASP A 460 -15.98 10.31 -12.84
C ASP A 460 -15.76 10.11 -14.36
N GLU A 461 -16.82 9.92 -15.11
CA GLU A 461 -16.78 9.73 -16.58
C GLU A 461 -16.24 10.96 -17.33
N HIS A 462 -16.24 12.15 -16.71
CA HIS A 462 -15.78 13.39 -17.32
C HIS A 462 -14.31 13.68 -17.05
N GLY A 463 -13.76 13.16 -15.95
CA GLY A 463 -12.37 13.40 -15.56
C GLY A 463 -12.09 13.28 -14.07
N ILE A 464 -11.05 13.99 -13.63
CA ILE A 464 -10.65 14.04 -12.23
C ILE A 464 -11.64 14.91 -11.44
N VAL A 465 -11.83 14.59 -10.16
CA VAL A 465 -12.63 15.36 -9.19
C VAL A 465 -11.74 15.72 -8.00
N TRP A 466 -10.92 16.75 -8.15
CA TRP A 466 -9.94 17.08 -7.10
C TRP A 466 -10.58 17.53 -5.80
N PRO A 467 -10.18 16.95 -4.65
CA PRO A 467 -10.34 17.61 -3.36
C PRO A 467 -9.55 18.92 -3.33
N VAL A 468 -10.10 19.96 -2.72
CA VAL A 468 -9.51 21.32 -2.72
C VAL A 468 -8.07 21.33 -2.17
N SER A 469 -7.80 20.59 -1.09
CA SER A 469 -6.49 20.55 -0.42
C SER A 469 -5.34 20.13 -1.35
N VAL A 470 -5.60 19.28 -2.34
CA VAL A 470 -4.58 18.70 -3.24
C VAL A 470 -4.76 19.10 -4.70
N ALA A 471 -5.81 19.86 -5.03
CA ALA A 471 -6.07 20.34 -6.37
C ALA A 471 -4.91 21.21 -6.90
N PRO A 472 -4.50 21.07 -8.17
CA PRO A 472 -3.41 21.89 -8.74
C PRO A 472 -3.75 23.38 -8.75
N TYR A 473 -5.02 23.72 -8.96
CA TYR A 473 -5.66 25.01 -8.76
C TYR A 473 -7.03 24.79 -8.14
N GLU A 474 -7.44 25.69 -7.27
CA GLU A 474 -8.69 25.56 -6.50
C GLU A 474 -9.89 26.06 -7.31
N VAL A 475 -9.65 27.05 -8.18
CA VAL A 475 -10.69 27.68 -9.00
C VAL A 475 -10.22 27.84 -10.43
N ALA A 476 -11.06 27.44 -11.39
CA ALA A 476 -10.94 27.79 -12.79
C ALA A 476 -11.90 28.93 -13.13
N VAL A 477 -11.39 30.04 -13.67
CA VAL A 477 -12.21 31.11 -14.22
C VAL A 477 -12.25 30.93 -15.73
N ILE A 478 -13.46 30.80 -16.30
CA ILE A 478 -13.69 30.38 -17.70
C ILE A 478 -14.47 31.48 -18.46
N PRO A 479 -13.80 32.53 -18.96
CA PRO A 479 -14.42 33.49 -19.84
C PRO A 479 -14.76 32.84 -21.20
N LEU A 480 -16.05 32.84 -21.59
CA LEU A 480 -16.49 32.23 -22.86
C LEU A 480 -16.23 33.13 -24.07
N ASP A 481 -15.94 34.41 -23.85
CA ASP A 481 -15.59 35.36 -24.92
C ASP A 481 -14.46 36.28 -24.41
N PRO A 482 -13.22 35.74 -24.25
CA PRO A 482 -12.12 36.45 -23.59
C PRO A 482 -11.65 37.70 -24.35
N LYS A 483 -12.01 37.84 -25.63
CA LYS A 483 -11.65 39.00 -26.48
C LYS A 483 -12.57 40.20 -26.28
N LYS A 484 -13.74 40.00 -25.67
CA LYS A 484 -14.66 41.10 -25.38
C LYS A 484 -14.23 41.84 -24.12
N GLU A 485 -14.10 43.15 -24.23
CA GLU A 485 -13.68 44.03 -23.15
C GLU A 485 -14.52 43.86 -21.89
N GLU A 486 -15.86 43.78 -22.01
CA GLU A 486 -16.76 43.55 -20.90
C GLU A 486 -16.45 42.24 -20.16
N CYS A 487 -16.23 41.15 -20.89
CA CYS A 487 -15.92 39.84 -20.33
C CYS A 487 -14.51 39.81 -19.70
N ALA A 488 -13.54 40.44 -20.35
CA ALA A 488 -12.18 40.56 -19.86
C ALA A 488 -12.11 41.35 -18.55
N ASN A 489 -12.78 42.52 -18.47
CA ASN A 489 -12.79 43.35 -17.27
C ASN A 489 -13.43 42.63 -16.06
N VAL A 490 -14.55 41.93 -16.26
CA VAL A 490 -15.18 41.13 -15.19
C VAL A 490 -14.30 39.94 -14.79
N CYS A 491 -13.66 39.27 -15.74
CA CYS A 491 -12.71 38.21 -15.48
C CYS A 491 -11.56 38.71 -14.60
N ASP A 492 -10.91 39.80 -14.97
CA ASP A 492 -9.80 40.40 -14.24
C ASP A 492 -10.22 40.81 -12.81
N GLN A 493 -11.39 41.42 -12.65
CA GLN A 493 -11.95 41.77 -11.33
C GLN A 493 -12.12 40.55 -10.43
N ILE A 494 -12.70 39.46 -10.92
CA ILE A 494 -12.90 38.21 -10.17
C ILE A 494 -11.56 37.56 -9.82
N VAL A 495 -10.66 37.47 -10.79
CA VAL A 495 -9.33 36.88 -10.61
C VAL A 495 -8.51 37.65 -9.58
N GLU A 496 -8.47 38.99 -9.67
CA GLU A 496 -7.77 39.83 -8.70
C GLU A 496 -8.36 39.66 -7.29
N GLY A 497 -9.71 39.63 -7.18
CA GLY A 497 -10.38 39.42 -5.91
C GLY A 497 -10.07 38.06 -5.29
N LEU A 498 -10.16 36.98 -6.05
CA LEU A 498 -9.85 35.64 -5.57
C LEU A 498 -8.35 35.50 -5.17
N CYS A 499 -7.46 36.04 -5.96
CA CYS A 499 -6.02 36.05 -5.63
C CYS A 499 -5.70 36.89 -4.38
N ALA A 500 -6.43 37.98 -4.12
CA ALA A 500 -6.31 38.77 -2.90
C ALA A 500 -6.74 37.98 -1.65
N GLU A 501 -7.75 37.11 -1.78
CA GLU A 501 -8.21 36.16 -0.75
C GLU A 501 -7.26 34.95 -0.56
N GLY A 502 -6.17 34.86 -1.33
CA GLY A 502 -5.20 33.79 -1.26
C GLY A 502 -5.67 32.49 -1.95
N ILE A 503 -6.61 32.59 -2.89
CA ILE A 503 -7.12 31.48 -3.70
C ILE A 503 -6.21 31.25 -4.92
N GLU A 504 -5.93 29.99 -5.22
CA GLU A 504 -5.14 29.60 -6.40
C GLU A 504 -6.03 29.49 -7.64
N VAL A 505 -5.85 30.40 -8.57
CA VAL A 505 -6.72 30.55 -9.74
C VAL A 505 -5.99 30.17 -11.03
N VAL A 506 -6.66 29.41 -11.89
CA VAL A 506 -6.31 29.26 -13.31
C VAL A 506 -7.39 29.91 -14.17
N VAL A 507 -6.98 30.61 -15.23
CA VAL A 507 -7.88 31.30 -16.17
C VAL A 507 -7.83 30.60 -17.52
N ASP A 508 -8.98 30.13 -18.02
CA ASP A 508 -9.06 29.59 -19.39
C ASP A 508 -9.27 30.71 -20.41
N ASP A 509 -8.18 31.43 -20.67
CA ASP A 509 -8.13 32.54 -21.63
C ASP A 509 -8.00 32.10 -23.09
N ARG A 510 -8.02 30.80 -23.38
CA ARG A 510 -7.89 30.27 -24.75
C ARG A 510 -9.09 30.69 -25.61
N ASP A 511 -8.84 30.97 -26.89
CA ASP A 511 -9.88 31.27 -27.86
C ASP A 511 -10.46 29.98 -28.44
N GLU A 512 -11.17 29.24 -27.60
CA GLU A 512 -11.73 27.92 -27.91
C GLU A 512 -13.26 27.91 -27.72
N ARG A 513 -13.93 26.94 -28.36
CA ARG A 513 -15.39 26.77 -28.22
C ARG A 513 -15.78 26.42 -26.78
N PRO A 514 -16.91 26.93 -26.27
CA PRO A 514 -17.36 26.65 -24.90
C PRO A 514 -17.37 25.17 -24.52
N GLY A 515 -17.85 24.29 -25.41
CA GLY A 515 -17.86 22.84 -25.16
C GLY A 515 -16.48 22.23 -25.00
N PHE A 516 -15.47 22.73 -25.70
CA PHE A 516 -14.08 22.29 -25.54
C PHE A 516 -13.53 22.75 -24.18
N LYS A 517 -13.75 24.03 -23.82
CA LYS A 517 -13.33 24.57 -22.53
C LYS A 517 -13.93 23.77 -21.37
N PHE A 518 -15.24 23.49 -21.40
CA PHE A 518 -15.91 22.72 -20.36
C PHE A 518 -15.36 21.30 -20.25
N ALA A 519 -15.24 20.57 -21.36
CA ALA A 519 -14.71 19.22 -21.36
C ALA A 519 -13.26 19.14 -20.84
N ASP A 520 -12.45 20.12 -21.20
CA ASP A 520 -11.03 20.17 -20.81
C ASP A 520 -10.86 20.54 -19.33
N ASN A 521 -11.66 21.50 -18.82
CA ASN A 521 -11.67 21.86 -17.40
C ASN A 521 -12.25 20.74 -16.53
N ASP A 522 -13.28 20.01 -17.01
CA ASP A 522 -13.82 18.84 -16.30
C ASP A 522 -12.82 17.68 -16.29
N LEU A 523 -12.09 17.44 -17.40
CA LEU A 523 -11.02 16.45 -17.46
C LEU A 523 -9.89 16.76 -16.47
N MET A 524 -9.44 18.02 -16.41
CA MET A 524 -8.42 18.47 -15.43
C MET A 524 -8.95 18.53 -14.01
N GLY A 525 -10.25 18.67 -13.81
CA GLY A 525 -10.94 18.42 -12.55
C GLY A 525 -10.85 19.55 -11.50
N PHE A 526 -10.74 20.81 -11.90
CA PHE A 526 -10.67 21.92 -10.94
C PHE A 526 -11.91 21.99 -10.06
N PRO A 527 -11.79 22.10 -8.71
CA PRO A 527 -12.90 21.97 -7.76
C PRO A 527 -14.06 22.94 -8.03
N TYR A 528 -13.75 24.21 -8.25
CA TYR A 528 -14.73 25.23 -8.55
C TYR A 528 -14.48 25.87 -9.91
N GLN A 529 -15.53 26.06 -10.70
CA GLN A 529 -15.46 26.67 -12.02
C GLN A 529 -16.37 27.88 -12.07
N VAL A 530 -15.81 29.07 -12.31
CA VAL A 530 -16.54 30.32 -12.48
C VAL A 530 -16.64 30.63 -13.97
N VAL A 531 -17.83 30.51 -14.54
CA VAL A 531 -18.08 30.64 -15.96
C VAL A 531 -18.66 32.00 -16.29
N LEU A 532 -17.99 32.74 -17.16
CA LEU A 532 -18.42 34.06 -17.63
C LEU A 532 -19.09 33.94 -19.00
N GLY A 533 -20.40 33.70 -18.97
CA GLY A 533 -21.22 33.57 -20.17
C GLY A 533 -21.88 34.88 -20.59
N LYS A 534 -22.07 35.11 -21.89
CA LYS A 534 -22.67 36.32 -22.45
C LYS A 534 -24.06 36.65 -21.85
N ARG A 535 -24.88 35.64 -21.53
CA ARG A 535 -26.21 35.82 -20.96
C ARG A 535 -26.11 36.26 -19.49
N GLY A 536 -25.25 35.61 -18.72
CA GLY A 536 -25.02 35.99 -17.31
C GLY A 536 -24.50 37.41 -17.18
N LEU A 537 -23.44 37.75 -17.94
CA LEU A 537 -22.86 39.12 -17.90
C LEU A 537 -23.89 40.21 -18.17
N LYS A 538 -24.78 40.03 -19.14
CA LYS A 538 -25.87 40.97 -19.39
C LYS A 538 -26.85 41.15 -18.21
N ASN A 539 -26.97 40.12 -17.37
CA ASN A 539 -27.83 40.13 -16.18
C ASN A 539 -27.03 40.51 -14.93
N GLY A 540 -25.73 40.80 -15.02
CA GLY A 540 -24.86 41.10 -13.90
C GLY A 540 -24.51 39.86 -13.08
N THR A 541 -24.54 38.65 -13.69
CA THR A 541 -24.26 37.37 -13.01
C THR A 541 -23.18 36.57 -13.70
N VAL A 542 -22.57 35.64 -12.96
CA VAL A 542 -21.68 34.56 -13.43
C VAL A 542 -22.18 33.23 -12.90
N GLU A 543 -21.91 32.13 -13.60
CA GLU A 543 -22.25 30.78 -13.13
C GLU A 543 -21.09 30.22 -12.31
N LEU A 544 -21.36 29.78 -11.10
CA LEU A 544 -20.47 28.94 -10.29
C LEU A 544 -20.87 27.48 -10.45
N LYS A 545 -19.93 26.62 -10.84
CA LYS A 545 -20.10 25.16 -10.87
C LYS A 545 -19.20 24.52 -9.82
N ASP A 546 -19.78 23.67 -8.98
CA ASP A 546 -19.05 22.73 -8.13
C ASP A 546 -18.76 21.47 -8.96
N ARG A 547 -17.47 21.09 -9.09
CA ARG A 547 -17.05 19.94 -9.90
C ARG A 547 -17.46 18.60 -9.29
N ALA A 548 -17.46 18.51 -7.96
CA ALA A 548 -17.74 17.26 -7.26
C ALA A 548 -19.23 16.89 -7.28
N THR A 549 -20.10 17.88 -7.11
CA THR A 549 -21.57 17.66 -7.08
C THR A 549 -22.23 17.87 -8.44
N GLY A 550 -21.57 18.60 -9.33
CA GLY A 550 -22.14 19.06 -10.59
C GLY A 550 -23.16 20.20 -10.45
N GLU A 551 -23.39 20.67 -9.23
CA GLU A 551 -24.33 21.78 -8.95
C GLU A 551 -23.85 23.07 -9.59
N ARG A 552 -24.82 23.88 -10.05
CA ARG A 552 -24.58 25.16 -10.69
C ARG A 552 -25.46 26.23 -10.07
N GLU A 553 -24.88 27.39 -9.83
CA GLU A 553 -25.55 28.54 -9.25
C GLU A 553 -25.17 29.82 -10.01
N ASP A 554 -26.18 30.65 -10.33
CA ASP A 554 -25.95 32.00 -10.86
C ASP A 554 -25.74 32.99 -9.71
N LEU A 555 -24.54 33.56 -9.61
CA LEU A 555 -24.15 34.52 -8.58
C LEU A 555 -24.01 35.93 -9.15
N ALA A 556 -24.33 36.94 -8.37
CA ALA A 556 -24.02 38.32 -8.72
C ALA A 556 -22.48 38.50 -8.81
N ILE A 557 -22.02 39.34 -9.76
CA ILE A 557 -20.57 39.54 -10.01
C ILE A 557 -19.85 40.07 -8.75
N ASP A 558 -20.53 40.88 -7.94
CA ASP A 558 -19.99 41.45 -6.69
C ASP A 558 -19.97 40.47 -5.51
N GLU A 559 -20.73 39.37 -5.57
CA GLU A 559 -20.84 38.36 -4.51
C GLU A 559 -19.91 37.13 -4.76
N VAL A 560 -19.56 36.85 -6.03
CA VAL A 560 -18.86 35.60 -6.42
C VAL A 560 -17.54 35.40 -5.70
N VAL A 561 -16.73 36.46 -5.52
CA VAL A 561 -15.43 36.38 -4.85
C VAL A 561 -15.59 35.93 -3.40
N ALA A 562 -16.49 36.55 -2.66
CA ALA A 562 -16.73 36.22 -1.27
C ALA A 562 -17.27 34.78 -1.12
N LYS A 563 -18.24 34.39 -1.96
CA LYS A 563 -18.81 33.05 -1.95
C LYS A 563 -17.81 31.95 -2.27
N VAL A 564 -17.03 32.12 -3.34
CA VAL A 564 -16.01 31.15 -3.75
C VAL A 564 -14.91 31.06 -2.71
N ALA A 565 -14.45 32.19 -2.13
CA ALA A 565 -13.45 32.17 -1.08
C ALA A 565 -13.94 31.46 0.19
N GLU A 566 -15.21 31.62 0.57
CA GLU A 566 -15.83 30.88 1.68
C GLU A 566 -15.79 29.38 1.42
N LEU A 567 -16.25 28.92 0.25
CA LEU A 567 -16.29 27.51 -0.13
C LEU A 567 -14.89 26.88 -0.16
N VAL A 568 -13.93 27.54 -0.78
CA VAL A 568 -12.54 27.05 -0.86
C VAL A 568 -11.93 26.93 0.54
N LYS A 569 -12.06 27.97 1.38
CA LYS A 569 -11.51 27.96 2.74
C LYS A 569 -12.15 26.90 3.63
N ALA A 570 -13.44 26.66 3.48
CA ALA A 570 -14.16 25.61 4.21
C ALA A 570 -13.76 24.18 3.77
N ALA A 571 -13.35 24.01 2.51
CA ALA A 571 -12.94 22.72 1.95
C ALA A 571 -11.43 22.43 2.10
N ARG A 572 -10.62 23.39 2.51
CA ARG A 572 -9.21 23.16 2.85
C ARG A 572 -9.12 22.44 4.20
N ARG A 573 -8.37 21.33 4.27
CA ARG A 573 -8.14 20.54 5.49
C ARG A 573 -6.69 20.62 5.95
#